data_158589c60e9c426acb9647f343fac117
#
_entry.id   158589c60e9c426acb9647f343fac117
#
_cell.length_a   1.000
_cell.length_b   1.000
_cell.length_c   1.000
_cell.angle_alpha   90.00
_cell.angle_beta   90.00
_cell.angle_gamma   90.00
#
_symmetry.space_group_name_H-M   'P 1'
#
loop_
_entity.id
_entity.type
_entity.pdbx_description
1 polymer ?
#
loop_
_entity_poly.entity_id
_entity_poly.type
_entity_poly.pdbx_seq_one_letter_code
_entity_poly.pdbx_strand_id
1 'polypeptide(L)'
;MTSFSTNIINKYFIINFLFSSLIISFIAGNLVLNLNVVLLIITSIIFFKKSIFQFELDIFDKILIILFTYILLSSALNNIYYYKEGSIDDFSIFLKSLLFLRFLLFYFVVKFLIIENIINLKIFFLTAFVGVTFVCLDIVYQLATGYDIFGYIALNRNLSGPFGDELIAGSFIQRFSI
;
A
#
# COMPACT_ATOMS: atom_id res chain seq x y z
N MET A 1 36.94 2.79 9.06
CA MET A 1 36.24 2.10 7.94
C MET A 1 34.95 1.37 8.35
N THR A 2 34.65 1.18 9.62
CA THR A 2 33.49 0.43 10.15
C THR A 2 32.16 1.20 10.18
N SER A 3 32.14 2.53 10.27
CA SER A 3 30.90 3.32 10.36
C SER A 3 30.13 3.46 9.04
N PHE A 4 30.79 3.34 7.90
CA PHE A 4 30.17 3.47 6.59
C PHE A 4 29.37 2.20 6.21
N SER A 5 29.88 1.04 6.58
CA SER A 5 29.25 -0.26 6.32
C SER A 5 27.98 -0.47 7.16
N THR A 6 27.99 -0.06 8.42
CA THR A 6 26.81 -0.18 9.30
C THR A 6 25.63 0.71 8.86
N ASN A 7 25.89 1.90 8.36
CA ASN A 7 24.85 2.80 7.86
C ASN A 7 24.16 2.27 6.58
N ILE A 8 24.87 1.57 5.70
CA ILE A 8 24.32 0.98 4.49
C ILE A 8 23.43 -0.21 4.85
N ILE A 9 23.89 -1.10 5.70
CA ILE A 9 23.13 -2.27 6.18
C ILE A 9 21.81 -1.82 6.82
N ASN A 10 21.84 -0.78 7.65
CA ASN A 10 20.63 -0.25 8.28
C ASN A 10 19.62 0.30 7.26
N LYS A 11 20.04 0.98 6.19
CA LYS A 11 19.14 1.51 5.16
C LYS A 11 18.40 0.40 4.41
N TYR A 12 19.12 -0.60 3.94
CA TYR A 12 18.53 -1.75 3.24
C TYR A 12 17.59 -2.54 4.15
N PHE A 13 17.95 -2.72 5.41
CA PHE A 13 17.12 -3.41 6.38
C PHE A 13 15.79 -2.69 6.62
N ILE A 14 15.82 -1.36 6.85
CA ILE A 14 14.61 -0.57 7.11
C ILE A 14 13.65 -0.62 5.91
N ILE A 15 14.17 -0.48 4.69
CA ILE A 15 13.33 -0.53 3.48
C ILE A 15 12.71 -1.90 3.29
N ASN A 16 13.49 -2.98 3.43
CA ASN A 16 12.97 -4.33 3.31
C ASN A 16 11.94 -4.65 4.40
N PHE A 17 12.16 -4.16 5.62
CA PHE A 17 11.20 -4.29 6.71
C PHE A 17 9.88 -3.59 6.38
N LEU A 18 9.92 -2.31 5.97
CA LEU A 18 8.73 -1.55 5.59
C LEU A 18 8.02 -2.17 4.38
N PHE A 19 8.75 -2.62 3.38
CA PHE A 19 8.18 -3.26 2.20
C PHE A 19 7.50 -4.59 2.54
N SER A 20 8.14 -5.43 3.34
CA SER A 20 7.57 -6.72 3.77
C SER A 20 6.39 -6.55 4.74
N SER A 21 6.43 -5.52 5.59
CA SER A 21 5.33 -5.23 6.53
C SER A 21 4.05 -4.72 5.84
N LEU A 22 4.08 -4.37 4.54
CA LEU A 22 2.87 -4.03 3.78
C LEU A 22 1.80 -5.12 3.86
N ILE A 23 2.19 -6.39 3.87
CA ILE A 23 1.27 -7.52 3.99
C ILE A 23 0.53 -7.51 5.33
N ILE A 24 1.27 -7.31 6.41
CA ILE A 24 0.72 -7.22 7.76
C ILE A 24 -0.13 -5.95 7.90
N SER A 25 0.33 -4.84 7.32
CA SER A 25 -0.42 -3.59 7.31
C SER A 25 -1.76 -3.70 6.59
N PHE A 26 -1.84 -4.56 5.57
CA PHE A 26 -3.09 -4.84 4.86
C PHE A 26 -4.11 -5.53 5.77
N ILE A 27 -3.66 -6.46 6.62
CA ILE A 27 -4.51 -7.14 7.62
C ILE A 27 -4.90 -6.19 8.74
N ALA A 28 -3.98 -5.31 9.16
CA ALA A 28 -4.22 -4.35 10.24
C ALA A 28 -5.19 -3.19 9.86
N GLY A 29 -5.53 -3.06 8.58
CA GLY A 29 -6.52 -2.12 8.07
C GLY A 29 -5.97 -0.94 7.29
N ASN A 30 -6.89 -0.22 6.65
CA ASN A 30 -6.57 0.83 5.68
C ASN A 30 -5.70 1.97 6.23
N LEU A 31 -5.88 2.34 7.50
CA LEU A 31 -5.09 3.41 8.11
C LEU A 31 -3.61 3.00 8.23
N VAL A 32 -3.37 1.79 8.73
CA VAL A 32 -2.01 1.25 8.93
C VAL A 32 -1.31 1.05 7.60
N LEU A 33 -2.05 0.54 6.58
CA LEU A 33 -1.53 0.38 5.23
C LEU A 33 -1.09 1.72 4.63
N ASN A 34 -1.95 2.74 4.72
CA ASN A 34 -1.66 4.07 4.19
C ASN A 34 -0.45 4.70 4.88
N LEU A 35 -0.35 4.56 6.19
CA LEU A 35 0.79 5.06 6.96
C LEU A 35 2.09 4.34 6.56
N ASN A 36 2.05 3.02 6.41
CA ASN A 36 3.22 2.24 5.98
C ASN A 36 3.69 2.62 4.57
N VAL A 37 2.75 2.81 3.61
CA VAL A 37 3.06 3.30 2.26
C VAL A 37 3.75 4.66 2.31
N VAL A 38 3.22 5.61 3.10
CA VAL A 38 3.81 6.94 3.25
C VAL A 38 5.20 6.87 3.90
N LEU A 39 5.37 6.05 4.94
CA LEU A 39 6.66 5.84 5.58
C LEU A 39 7.69 5.26 4.61
N LEU A 40 7.30 4.30 3.79
CA LEU A 40 8.19 3.70 2.79
C LEU A 40 8.61 4.74 1.73
N ILE A 41 7.69 5.59 1.26
CA ILE A 41 7.99 6.67 0.33
C ILE A 41 8.98 7.65 0.96
N ILE A 42 8.69 8.16 2.16
CA ILE A 42 9.51 9.16 2.85
C ILE A 42 10.91 8.62 3.14
N THR A 43 11.01 7.41 3.70
CA THR A 43 12.31 6.79 4.02
C THR A 43 13.14 6.56 2.78
N SER A 44 12.53 6.11 1.68
CA SER A 44 13.22 5.92 0.40
C SER A 44 13.74 7.24 -0.17
N ILE A 45 12.93 8.31 -0.14
CA ILE A 45 13.35 9.64 -0.61
C ILE A 45 14.50 10.18 0.25
N ILE A 46 14.45 10.01 1.58
CA ILE A 46 15.52 10.46 2.48
C ILE A 46 16.84 9.71 2.18
N PHE A 47 16.76 8.40 1.94
CA PHE A 47 17.95 7.56 1.77
C PHE A 47 18.58 7.69 0.38
N PHE A 48 17.78 7.79 -0.68
CA PHE A 48 18.25 7.79 -2.07
C PHE A 48 18.12 9.14 -2.77
N LYS A 49 17.43 10.11 -2.16
CA LYS A 49 17.33 11.50 -2.65
C LYS A 49 16.96 11.57 -4.14
N LYS A 50 17.81 12.25 -4.93
CA LYS A 50 17.56 12.47 -6.37
C LYS A 50 17.61 11.21 -7.23
N SER A 51 18.31 10.16 -6.79
CA SER A 51 18.46 8.92 -7.58
C SER A 51 17.13 8.26 -7.92
N ILE A 52 16.10 8.42 -7.05
CA ILE A 52 14.76 7.86 -7.28
C ILE A 52 14.08 8.40 -8.54
N PHE A 53 14.46 9.59 -9.01
CA PHE A 53 13.84 10.24 -10.17
C PHE A 53 14.76 10.27 -11.40
N GLN A 54 15.91 9.57 -11.36
CA GLN A 54 16.93 9.58 -12.43
C GLN A 54 16.86 8.34 -13.33
N PHE A 55 15.75 7.60 -13.34
CA PHE A 55 15.57 6.46 -14.24
C PHE A 55 14.83 6.87 -15.52
N GLU A 56 15.06 6.12 -16.59
CA GLU A 56 14.36 6.31 -17.85
C GLU A 56 12.88 5.92 -17.72
N LEU A 57 12.00 6.80 -18.23
CA LEU A 57 10.56 6.57 -18.19
C LEU A 57 10.14 5.66 -19.34
N ASP A 58 9.64 4.48 -19.00
CA ASP A 58 9.04 3.55 -19.92
C ASP A 58 7.67 4.03 -20.43
N ILE A 59 7.14 3.33 -21.44
CA ILE A 59 5.80 3.62 -21.98
C ILE A 59 4.72 3.51 -20.88
N PHE A 60 4.82 2.50 -20.01
CA PHE A 60 3.89 2.34 -18.87
C PHE A 60 3.95 3.50 -17.88
N ASP A 61 5.14 4.01 -17.59
CA ASP A 61 5.31 5.17 -16.70
C ASP A 61 4.59 6.40 -17.26
N LYS A 62 4.75 6.64 -18.57
CA LYS A 62 4.10 7.75 -19.27
C LYS A 62 2.58 7.63 -19.24
N ILE A 63 2.06 6.41 -19.45
CA ILE A 63 0.61 6.15 -19.38
C ILE A 63 0.09 6.40 -17.96
N LEU A 64 0.80 5.93 -16.93
CA LEU A 64 0.43 6.18 -15.54
C LEU A 64 0.45 7.68 -15.21
N ILE A 65 1.48 8.42 -15.61
CA ILE A 65 1.56 9.87 -15.40
C ILE A 65 0.36 10.56 -16.07
N ILE A 66 0.03 10.20 -17.31
CA ILE A 66 -1.11 10.78 -18.04
C ILE A 66 -2.43 10.46 -17.29
N LEU A 67 -2.62 9.25 -16.83
CA LEU A 67 -3.81 8.83 -16.09
C LEU A 67 -3.97 9.63 -14.78
N PHE A 68 -2.90 9.73 -13.98
CA PHE A 68 -2.95 10.50 -12.73
C PHE A 68 -3.13 12.00 -12.98
N THR A 69 -2.52 12.55 -14.04
CA THR A 69 -2.73 13.93 -14.46
C THR A 69 -4.18 14.16 -14.88
N TYR A 70 -4.79 13.24 -15.62
CA TYR A 70 -6.20 13.29 -15.97
C TYR A 70 -7.12 13.28 -14.75
N ILE A 71 -6.86 12.41 -13.76
CA ILE A 71 -7.63 12.37 -12.50
C ILE A 71 -7.56 13.72 -11.77
N LEU A 72 -6.38 14.34 -11.69
CA LEU A 72 -6.19 15.64 -11.06
C LEU A 72 -6.93 16.75 -11.80
N LEU A 73 -6.80 16.80 -13.11
CA LEU A 73 -7.46 17.81 -13.94
C LEU A 73 -8.99 17.66 -13.87
N SER A 74 -9.51 16.45 -13.99
CA SER A 74 -10.94 16.19 -13.86
C SER A 74 -11.48 16.60 -12.50
N SER A 75 -10.76 16.28 -11.42
CA SER A 75 -11.13 16.69 -10.06
C SER A 75 -11.08 18.20 -9.86
N ALA A 76 -10.08 18.88 -10.42
CA ALA A 76 -9.97 20.36 -10.37
C ALA A 76 -11.12 21.03 -11.12
N LEU A 77 -11.46 20.54 -12.32
CA LEU A 77 -12.59 21.06 -13.10
C LEU A 77 -13.93 20.87 -12.38
N ASN A 78 -14.17 19.69 -11.80
CA ASN A 78 -15.34 19.42 -10.99
C ASN A 78 -15.41 20.37 -9.79
N ASN A 79 -14.31 20.60 -9.10
CA ASN A 79 -14.27 21.52 -7.97
C ASN A 79 -14.66 22.96 -8.39
N ILE A 80 -14.17 23.43 -9.53
CA ILE A 80 -14.52 24.76 -10.06
C ILE A 80 -16.01 24.83 -10.44
N TYR A 81 -16.56 23.78 -11.02
CA TYR A 81 -17.96 23.71 -11.41
C TYR A 81 -18.89 23.81 -10.18
N TYR A 82 -18.66 22.99 -9.18
CA TYR A 82 -19.47 22.96 -7.95
C TYR A 82 -19.29 24.22 -7.10
N TYR A 83 -18.10 24.81 -7.05
CA TYR A 83 -17.88 26.10 -6.38
C TYR A 83 -18.80 27.20 -6.92
N LYS A 84 -19.12 27.19 -8.22
CA LYS A 84 -20.07 28.13 -8.85
C LYS A 84 -21.53 27.87 -8.42
N GLU A 85 -21.87 26.65 -8.04
CA GLU A 85 -23.22 26.29 -7.57
C GLU A 85 -23.42 26.51 -6.06
N GLY A 86 -22.42 27.02 -5.34
CA GLY A 86 -22.53 27.41 -3.93
C GLY A 86 -22.49 26.28 -2.91
N SER A 87 -22.10 25.08 -3.31
CA SER A 87 -21.89 23.96 -2.39
C SER A 87 -20.51 24.03 -1.76
N ILE A 88 -20.44 24.20 -0.44
CA ILE A 88 -19.19 24.44 0.32
C ILE A 88 -18.35 23.15 0.49
N ASP A 89 -18.90 21.98 0.24
CA ASP A 89 -18.28 20.68 0.60
C ASP A 89 -17.31 20.10 -0.45
N ASP A 90 -17.09 20.77 -1.59
CA ASP A 90 -16.47 20.15 -2.76
C ASP A 90 -14.94 20.21 -2.83
N PHE A 91 -14.29 20.99 -1.97
CA PHE A 91 -12.82 20.93 -1.84
C PHE A 91 -12.31 19.54 -1.41
N SER A 92 -13.19 18.74 -0.81
CA SER A 92 -12.89 17.37 -0.39
C SER A 92 -12.56 16.45 -1.56
N ILE A 93 -13.17 16.63 -2.73
CA ILE A 93 -12.95 15.82 -3.94
C ILE A 93 -11.54 16.08 -4.49
N PHE A 94 -11.18 17.36 -4.62
CA PHE A 94 -9.83 17.72 -5.07
C PHE A 94 -8.74 17.25 -4.09
N LEU A 95 -8.97 17.40 -2.79
CA LEU A 95 -8.05 16.94 -1.77
C LEU A 95 -7.86 15.39 -1.84
N LYS A 96 -8.94 14.65 -2.04
CA LYS A 96 -8.88 13.18 -2.23
C LYS A 96 -8.07 12.80 -3.46
N SER A 97 -8.24 13.50 -4.58
CA SER A 97 -7.46 13.23 -5.80
C SER A 97 -5.98 13.58 -5.62
N LEU A 98 -5.66 14.62 -4.87
CA LEU A 98 -4.28 14.99 -4.54
C LEU A 98 -3.64 13.95 -3.62
N LEU A 99 -4.37 13.46 -2.61
CA LEU A 99 -3.91 12.37 -1.76
C LEU A 99 -3.72 11.06 -2.55
N PHE A 100 -4.46 10.87 -3.64
CA PHE A 100 -4.31 9.71 -4.52
C PHE A 100 -2.96 9.67 -5.24
N LEU A 101 -2.30 10.82 -5.47
CA LEU A 101 -0.96 10.91 -6.05
C LEU A 101 0.11 10.12 -5.27
N ARG A 102 -0.12 9.84 -3.98
CA ARG A 102 0.81 9.00 -3.21
C ARG A 102 1.03 7.63 -3.84
N PHE A 103 0.01 7.08 -4.54
CA PHE A 103 0.15 5.78 -5.21
C PHE A 103 1.05 5.86 -6.44
N LEU A 104 1.06 6.99 -7.15
CA LEU A 104 2.03 7.23 -8.22
C LEU A 104 3.45 7.35 -7.67
N LEU A 105 3.64 8.09 -6.57
CA LEU A 105 4.93 8.19 -5.89
C LEU A 105 5.39 6.82 -5.38
N PHE A 106 4.49 6.05 -4.77
CA PHE A 106 4.77 4.69 -4.31
C PHE A 106 5.23 3.78 -5.47
N TYR A 107 4.54 3.84 -6.60
CA TYR A 107 4.93 3.09 -7.80
C TYR A 107 6.37 3.41 -8.23
N PHE A 108 6.72 4.70 -8.36
CA PHE A 108 8.07 5.11 -8.77
C PHE A 108 9.14 4.69 -7.75
N VAL A 109 8.82 4.83 -6.47
CA VAL A 109 9.73 4.38 -5.40
C VAL A 109 9.97 2.87 -5.49
N VAL A 110 8.91 2.06 -5.60
CA VAL A 110 9.02 0.60 -5.68
C VAL A 110 9.75 0.19 -6.96
N LYS A 111 9.45 0.81 -8.11
CA LYS A 111 10.15 0.57 -9.36
C LYS A 111 11.65 0.82 -9.21
N PHE A 112 12.05 1.96 -8.64
CA PHE A 112 13.44 2.28 -8.37
C PHE A 112 14.10 1.24 -7.46
N LEU A 113 13.46 0.88 -6.35
CA LEU A 113 13.99 -0.09 -5.40
C LEU A 113 14.17 -1.49 -5.99
N ILE A 114 13.33 -1.87 -6.96
CA ILE A 114 13.45 -3.13 -7.70
C ILE A 114 14.62 -3.07 -8.70
N ILE A 115 14.71 -1.99 -9.50
CA ILE A 115 15.78 -1.81 -10.51
C ILE A 115 17.15 -1.83 -9.83
N GLU A 116 17.29 -1.17 -8.69
CA GLU A 116 18.54 -1.11 -7.91
C GLU A 116 18.81 -2.39 -7.07
N ASN A 117 17.93 -3.41 -7.17
CA ASN A 117 18.04 -4.65 -6.40
C ASN A 117 18.11 -4.43 -4.87
N ILE A 118 17.44 -3.38 -4.35
CA ILE A 118 17.40 -3.04 -2.93
C ILE A 118 16.40 -3.91 -2.20
N ILE A 119 15.26 -4.22 -2.84
CA ILE A 119 14.20 -5.05 -2.27
C ILE A 119 14.56 -6.53 -2.37
N ASN A 120 14.45 -7.23 -1.25
CA ASN A 120 14.54 -8.68 -1.19
C ASN A 120 13.14 -9.29 -1.35
N LEU A 121 12.80 -9.67 -2.58
CA LEU A 121 11.51 -10.27 -2.90
C LEU A 121 11.26 -11.60 -2.17
N LYS A 122 12.31 -12.35 -1.79
CA LYS A 122 12.15 -13.59 -1.03
C LYS A 122 11.52 -13.32 0.34
N ILE A 123 11.96 -12.26 1.02
CA ILE A 123 11.40 -11.87 2.33
C ILE A 123 9.94 -11.43 2.14
N PHE A 124 9.64 -10.64 1.11
CA PHE A 124 8.29 -10.21 0.79
C PHE A 124 7.35 -11.40 0.55
N PHE A 125 7.74 -12.35 -0.29
CA PHE A 125 6.92 -13.54 -0.56
C PHE A 125 6.78 -14.45 0.66
N LEU A 126 7.82 -14.55 1.51
CA LEU A 126 7.72 -15.27 2.77
C LEU A 126 6.71 -14.64 3.72
N THR A 127 6.73 -13.31 3.86
CA THR A 127 5.73 -12.60 4.68
C THR A 127 4.33 -12.70 4.10
N ALA A 128 4.18 -12.68 2.77
CA ALA A 128 2.92 -12.91 2.09
C ALA A 128 2.37 -14.31 2.39
N PHE A 129 3.21 -15.34 2.27
CA PHE A 129 2.85 -16.72 2.60
C PHE A 129 2.37 -16.85 4.05
N VAL A 130 3.12 -16.29 5.00
CA VAL A 130 2.74 -16.30 6.42
C VAL A 130 1.42 -15.56 6.64
N GLY A 131 1.23 -14.38 6.02
CA GLY A 131 0.00 -13.61 6.12
C GLY A 131 -1.21 -14.35 5.56
N VAL A 132 -1.08 -14.95 4.38
CA VAL A 132 -2.16 -15.76 3.77
C VAL A 132 -2.50 -16.97 4.63
N THR A 133 -1.48 -17.69 5.13
CA THR A 133 -1.68 -18.83 6.01
C THR A 133 -2.42 -18.43 7.28
N PHE A 134 -2.04 -17.30 7.89
CA PHE A 134 -2.73 -16.75 9.06
C PHE A 134 -4.21 -16.48 8.77
N VAL A 135 -4.51 -15.77 7.67
CA VAL A 135 -5.90 -15.47 7.27
C VAL A 135 -6.70 -16.74 6.99
N CYS A 136 -6.11 -17.74 6.31
CA CYS A 136 -6.78 -19.01 6.07
C CYS A 136 -7.10 -19.76 7.35
N LEU A 137 -6.16 -19.80 8.30
CA LEU A 137 -6.36 -20.46 9.60
C LEU A 137 -7.44 -19.75 10.42
N ASP A 138 -7.47 -18.42 10.38
CA ASP A 138 -8.48 -17.65 11.09
C ASP A 138 -9.89 -17.87 10.51
N ILE A 139 -10.03 -17.92 9.18
CA ILE A 139 -11.31 -18.27 8.53
C ILE A 139 -11.80 -19.66 8.95
N VAL A 140 -10.90 -20.66 9.00
CA VAL A 140 -11.24 -22.02 9.44
C VAL A 140 -11.65 -22.01 10.92
N TYR A 141 -10.94 -21.26 11.74
CA TYR A 141 -11.27 -21.07 13.15
C TYR A 141 -12.64 -20.40 13.30
N GLN A 142 -12.91 -19.32 12.57
CA GLN A 142 -14.20 -18.61 12.56
C GLN A 142 -15.35 -19.54 12.10
N LEU A 143 -15.11 -20.41 11.11
CA LEU A 143 -16.10 -21.39 10.68
C LEU A 143 -16.45 -22.40 11.78
N ALA A 144 -15.47 -22.81 12.57
CA ALA A 144 -15.64 -23.83 13.63
C ALA A 144 -16.27 -23.27 14.93
N THR A 145 -15.91 -22.04 15.28
CA THR A 145 -16.30 -21.42 16.57
C THR A 145 -17.42 -20.38 16.45
N GLY A 146 -17.66 -19.86 15.25
CA GLY A 146 -18.55 -18.72 15.00
C GLY A 146 -17.91 -17.35 15.23
N TYR A 147 -16.66 -17.30 15.71
CA TYR A 147 -15.91 -16.07 15.99
C TYR A 147 -14.52 -16.15 15.37
N ASP A 148 -13.97 -15.04 14.87
CA ASP A 148 -12.58 -14.94 14.50
C ASP A 148 -11.65 -14.81 15.73
N ILE A 149 -10.33 -14.78 15.52
CA ILE A 149 -9.33 -14.63 16.61
C ILE A 149 -9.49 -13.30 17.35
N PHE A 150 -10.06 -12.27 16.74
CA PHE A 150 -10.29 -10.94 17.33
C PHE A 150 -11.68 -10.81 17.98
N GLY A 151 -12.54 -11.83 17.89
CA GLY A 151 -13.87 -11.87 18.50
C GLY A 151 -15.00 -11.33 17.61
N TYR A 152 -14.78 -11.10 16.32
CA TYR A 152 -15.82 -10.74 15.38
C TYR A 152 -16.69 -11.94 15.02
N ILE A 153 -18.01 -11.74 15.05
CA ILE A 153 -19.00 -12.80 14.82
C ILE A 153 -19.15 -13.06 13.33
N ALA A 154 -19.18 -14.34 12.95
CA ALA A 154 -19.53 -14.73 11.58
C ALA A 154 -20.99 -14.36 11.28
N LEU A 155 -21.22 -13.51 10.28
CA LEU A 155 -22.55 -13.15 9.80
C LEU A 155 -23.05 -14.22 8.82
N ASN A 156 -23.77 -15.22 9.32
CA ASN A 156 -24.27 -16.38 8.57
C ASN A 156 -23.11 -17.17 7.90
N ARG A 157 -23.10 -17.19 6.54
CA ARG A 157 -22.05 -17.84 5.75
C ARG A 157 -20.91 -16.90 5.34
N ASN A 158 -20.95 -15.65 5.76
CA ASN A 158 -19.95 -14.65 5.39
C ASN A 158 -18.84 -14.64 6.44
N LEU A 159 -17.72 -15.26 6.10
CA LEU A 159 -16.54 -15.31 6.94
C LEU A 159 -15.60 -14.16 6.56
N SER A 160 -15.39 -13.24 7.48
CA SER A 160 -14.50 -12.08 7.28
C SER A 160 -13.05 -12.35 7.65
N GLY A 161 -12.82 -13.40 8.47
CA GLY A 161 -11.51 -13.63 9.06
C GLY A 161 -11.05 -12.42 9.88
N PRO A 162 -9.76 -12.08 9.88
CA PRO A 162 -9.20 -11.02 10.73
C PRO A 162 -9.56 -9.60 10.27
N PHE A 163 -10.45 -9.42 9.29
CA PHE A 163 -10.81 -8.13 8.72
C PHE A 163 -12.06 -7.48 9.34
N GLY A 164 -12.57 -8.03 10.44
CA GLY A 164 -13.74 -7.52 11.14
C GLY A 164 -15.01 -7.57 10.29
N ASP A 165 -15.66 -6.42 10.08
CA ASP A 165 -16.90 -6.36 9.30
C ASP A 165 -16.65 -6.36 7.77
N GLU A 166 -15.41 -6.26 7.32
CA GLU A 166 -15.07 -6.21 5.90
C GLU A 166 -14.90 -7.61 5.31
N LEU A 167 -15.72 -7.97 4.31
CA LEU A 167 -15.69 -9.27 3.63
C LEU A 167 -14.60 -9.32 2.54
N ILE A 168 -13.35 -9.00 2.90
CA ILE A 168 -12.21 -8.91 1.97
C ILE A 168 -11.22 -10.07 2.08
N ALA A 169 -11.42 -11.00 3.02
CA ALA A 169 -10.52 -12.10 3.27
C ALA A 169 -10.22 -12.94 2.00
N GLY A 170 -11.26 -13.27 1.23
CA GLY A 170 -11.10 -14.00 -0.04
C GLY A 170 -10.28 -13.23 -1.07
N SER A 171 -10.49 -11.92 -1.20
CA SER A 171 -9.71 -11.08 -2.11
C SER A 171 -8.25 -10.91 -1.65
N PHE A 172 -8.01 -10.89 -0.35
CA PHE A 172 -6.66 -10.88 0.21
C PHE A 172 -5.91 -12.18 -0.14
N ILE A 173 -6.53 -13.33 0.12
CA ILE A 173 -5.95 -14.64 -0.22
C ILE A 173 -5.65 -14.70 -1.71
N GLN A 174 -6.60 -14.34 -2.57
CA GLN A 174 -6.42 -14.37 -4.03
C GLN A 174 -5.24 -13.50 -4.51
N ARG A 175 -5.01 -12.34 -3.90
CA ARG A 175 -3.93 -11.42 -4.29
C ARG A 175 -2.55 -11.89 -3.87
N PHE A 176 -2.45 -12.60 -2.74
CA PHE A 176 -1.17 -12.93 -2.11
C PHE A 176 -0.85 -14.44 -2.11
N SER A 177 -1.74 -15.32 -2.63
CA SER A 177 -1.51 -16.75 -2.79
C SER A 177 -0.76 -17.06 -4.10
N ILE A 178 0.45 -16.52 -4.24
CA ILE A 178 1.28 -16.74 -5.43
C ILE A 178 2.31 -17.83 -5.16
#